data_57e56f717014f367c95176114bd1dac9
#
_entry.id   57e56f717014f367c95176114bd1dac9
#
_cell.length_a   1.000
_cell.length_b   1.000
_cell.length_c   1.000
_cell.angle_alpha   90.00
_cell.angle_beta   90.00
_cell.angle_gamma   90.00
#
_symmetry.space_group_name_H-M   'P 1'
#
loop_
_entity.id
_entity.type
_entity.pdbx_description
1 polymer ?
#
loop_
_entity_poly.entity_id
_entity_poly.type
_entity_poly.pdbx_seq_one_letter_code
_entity_poly.pdbx_strand_id
1 'polypeptide(L)'
;MPELLRVESLSAGYGEAVVLSDINLSLDEGETLALLGRNGTGKTTLLDTLAGATHQHAGRIFLAGQALHGVRSHRRAALGIGWVPQERNIFKSLTVHENLTAVARPPRDKAGARPWTPQRVYELFPRLAERKTSLGTQLSGGEQQMLAVARALVLNPRLLLLDEPLEGLAPIIVQELLRAIARVIRDEGLSAIIVEQHPQAILNISHRALVLDHGCVVHAGSAPELKTQPELLDRLLGVSRVSIDTSQCIE
;
A
#
# COMPACT_ATOMS: atom_id res chain seq x y z
N MET A 1 -18.87 7.92 2.57
CA MET A 1 -17.88 8.62 1.73
C MET A 1 -18.01 8.07 0.31
N PRO A 2 -17.58 8.76 -0.75
CA PRO A 2 -17.63 8.17 -2.10
C PRO A 2 -16.61 7.02 -2.20
N GLU A 3 -16.97 6.00 -2.98
CA GLU A 3 -16.11 4.85 -3.25
C GLU A 3 -14.91 5.27 -4.11
N LEU A 4 -13.69 5.00 -3.62
CA LEU A 4 -12.45 5.29 -4.33
C LEU A 4 -11.97 4.10 -5.14
N LEU A 5 -11.90 2.92 -4.53
CA LEU A 5 -11.45 1.69 -5.18
C LEU A 5 -12.53 0.63 -5.09
N ARG A 6 -12.77 -0.06 -6.21
CA ARG A 6 -13.64 -1.23 -6.26
C ARG A 6 -13.01 -2.32 -7.09
N VAL A 7 -12.96 -3.51 -6.52
CA VAL A 7 -12.44 -4.73 -7.14
C VAL A 7 -13.55 -5.77 -7.10
N GLU A 8 -13.86 -6.34 -8.26
CA GLU A 8 -14.95 -7.29 -8.45
C GLU A 8 -14.42 -8.57 -9.09
N SER A 9 -14.57 -9.70 -8.40
CA SER A 9 -14.23 -11.06 -8.84
C SER A 9 -12.86 -11.14 -9.53
N LEU A 10 -11.85 -10.47 -8.93
CA LEU A 10 -10.52 -10.36 -9.51
C LEU A 10 -9.76 -11.67 -9.39
N SER A 11 -9.30 -12.18 -10.55
CA SER A 11 -8.29 -13.23 -10.63
C SER A 11 -7.06 -12.69 -11.34
N ALA A 12 -5.88 -12.86 -10.74
CA ALA A 12 -4.64 -12.27 -11.22
C ALA A 12 -3.41 -13.09 -10.82
N GLY A 13 -2.28 -12.83 -11.51
CA GLY A 13 -1.03 -13.53 -11.21
C GLY A 13 0.09 -13.18 -12.19
N TYR A 14 0.97 -14.13 -12.44
CA TYR A 14 2.17 -13.93 -13.26
C TYR A 14 2.16 -14.90 -14.45
N GLY A 15 2.18 -14.36 -15.68
CA GLY A 15 2.00 -15.16 -16.89
C GLY A 15 0.69 -15.93 -16.84
N GLU A 16 0.74 -17.24 -16.98
CA GLU A 16 -0.43 -18.13 -16.90
C GLU A 16 -0.76 -18.57 -15.45
N ALA A 17 0.12 -18.31 -14.48
CA ALA A 17 -0.10 -18.71 -13.10
C ALA A 17 -1.07 -17.76 -12.40
N VAL A 18 -2.20 -18.29 -11.94
CA VAL A 18 -3.19 -17.57 -11.13
C VAL A 18 -2.78 -17.67 -9.66
N VAL A 19 -2.55 -16.52 -9.02
CA VAL A 19 -2.19 -16.39 -7.59
C VAL A 19 -3.37 -15.91 -6.78
N LEU A 20 -4.20 -15.04 -7.35
CA LEU A 20 -5.40 -14.48 -6.72
C LEU A 20 -6.64 -15.02 -7.42
N SER A 21 -7.63 -15.45 -6.62
CA SER A 21 -8.88 -16.00 -7.11
C SER A 21 -10.07 -15.30 -6.45
N ASP A 22 -10.99 -14.78 -7.28
CA ASP A 22 -12.24 -14.16 -6.87
C ASP A 22 -12.09 -13.09 -5.76
N ILE A 23 -11.11 -12.22 -5.87
CA ILE A 23 -10.91 -11.14 -4.90
C ILE A 23 -11.98 -10.08 -5.10
N ASN A 24 -12.72 -9.81 -4.01
CA ASN A 24 -13.71 -8.76 -3.93
C ASN A 24 -13.35 -7.80 -2.79
N LEU A 25 -13.16 -6.51 -3.09
CA LEU A 25 -12.92 -5.47 -2.09
C LEU A 25 -13.39 -4.10 -2.58
N SER A 26 -13.74 -3.25 -1.64
CA SER A 26 -13.99 -1.82 -1.86
C SER A 26 -13.22 -1.00 -0.84
N LEU A 27 -12.91 0.24 -1.19
CA LEU A 27 -12.28 1.23 -0.31
C LEU A 27 -12.89 2.60 -0.59
N ASP A 28 -13.32 3.29 0.44
CA ASP A 28 -13.85 4.64 0.35
C ASP A 28 -12.74 5.69 0.31
N GLU A 29 -13.05 6.92 -0.11
CA GLU A 29 -12.10 8.05 -0.01
C GLU A 29 -11.77 8.32 1.45
N GLY A 30 -10.46 8.50 1.76
CA GLY A 30 -9.95 8.69 3.12
C GLY A 30 -9.89 7.41 3.96
N GLU A 31 -10.33 6.26 3.42
CA GLU A 31 -10.27 4.99 4.14
C GLU A 31 -8.88 4.34 4.02
N THR A 32 -8.48 3.61 5.08
CA THR A 32 -7.25 2.82 5.11
C THR A 32 -7.57 1.37 5.38
N LEU A 33 -7.02 0.48 4.54
CA LEU A 33 -7.16 -0.96 4.62
C LEU A 33 -5.84 -1.61 5.05
N ALA A 34 -5.85 -2.35 6.15
CA ALA A 34 -4.77 -3.28 6.50
C ALA A 34 -4.97 -4.58 5.70
N LEU A 35 -4.02 -4.94 4.85
CA LEU A 35 -4.00 -6.19 4.12
C LEU A 35 -3.05 -7.17 4.81
N LEU A 36 -3.63 -8.19 5.44
CA LEU A 36 -2.95 -9.15 6.29
C LEU A 36 -2.92 -10.54 5.64
N GLY A 37 -2.07 -11.40 6.15
CA GLY A 37 -1.92 -12.79 5.70
C GLY A 37 -0.48 -13.26 5.80
N ARG A 38 -0.26 -14.56 5.73
CA ARG A 38 1.08 -15.17 5.74
C ARG A 38 1.88 -14.81 4.49
N ASN A 39 3.17 -15.13 4.50
CA ASN A 39 4.00 -15.01 3.31
C ASN A 39 3.52 -15.97 2.22
N GLY A 40 3.49 -15.49 0.97
CA GLY A 40 3.02 -16.28 -0.16
C GLY A 40 1.50 -16.35 -0.35
N THR A 41 0.69 -15.67 0.47
CA THR A 41 -0.79 -15.69 0.34
C THR A 41 -1.37 -14.79 -0.75
N GLY A 42 -0.52 -14.02 -1.47
CA GLY A 42 -0.95 -13.18 -2.58
C GLY A 42 -1.04 -11.67 -2.27
N LYS A 43 -0.62 -11.21 -1.08
CA LYS A 43 -0.70 -9.77 -0.69
C LYS A 43 0.03 -8.86 -1.68
N THR A 44 1.32 -9.12 -1.92
CA THR A 44 2.13 -8.40 -2.92
C THR A 44 1.51 -8.49 -4.31
N THR A 45 1.03 -9.68 -4.72
CA THR A 45 0.36 -9.86 -6.01
C THR A 45 -0.87 -8.98 -6.14
N LEU A 46 -1.65 -8.78 -5.07
CA LEU A 46 -2.80 -7.88 -5.09
C LEU A 46 -2.36 -6.43 -5.29
N LEU A 47 -1.35 -5.95 -4.55
CA LEU A 47 -0.82 -4.60 -4.73
C LEU A 47 -0.22 -4.39 -6.13
N ASP A 48 0.57 -5.36 -6.61
CA ASP A 48 1.14 -5.36 -7.96
C ASP A 48 0.04 -5.31 -9.03
N THR A 49 -1.05 -6.06 -8.83
CA THR A 49 -2.20 -6.05 -9.75
C THR A 49 -2.89 -4.70 -9.75
N LEU A 50 -3.10 -4.08 -8.59
CA LEU A 50 -3.68 -2.72 -8.49
C LEU A 50 -2.75 -1.68 -9.13
N ALA A 51 -1.44 -1.82 -8.98
CA ALA A 51 -0.43 -0.97 -9.60
C ALA A 51 -0.27 -1.22 -11.11
N GLY A 52 -0.79 -2.35 -11.64
CA GLY A 52 -0.70 -2.73 -13.05
C GLY A 52 0.64 -3.36 -13.43
N ALA A 53 1.28 -4.07 -12.50
CA ALA A 53 2.54 -4.77 -12.67
C ALA A 53 2.39 -6.28 -12.91
N THR A 54 1.18 -6.84 -12.72
CA THR A 54 0.87 -8.25 -12.96
C THR A 54 -0.20 -8.44 -14.04
N HIS A 55 -0.48 -9.69 -14.39
CA HIS A 55 -1.53 -10.04 -15.34
C HIS A 55 -2.87 -10.21 -14.64
N GLN A 56 -3.88 -9.49 -15.13
CA GLN A 56 -5.28 -9.64 -14.70
C GLN A 56 -5.95 -10.66 -15.62
N HIS A 57 -6.29 -11.84 -15.10
CA HIS A 57 -6.93 -12.92 -15.85
C HIS A 57 -8.44 -12.72 -15.96
N ALA A 58 -9.09 -12.27 -14.86
CA ALA A 58 -10.54 -12.05 -14.80
C ALA A 58 -10.89 -10.94 -13.83
N GLY A 59 -12.17 -10.56 -13.80
CA GLY A 59 -12.72 -9.55 -12.89
C GLY A 59 -12.53 -8.12 -13.36
N ARG A 60 -12.81 -7.16 -12.49
CA ARG A 60 -12.78 -5.73 -12.80
C ARG A 60 -12.17 -4.94 -11.66
N ILE A 61 -11.45 -3.88 -11.99
CA ILE A 61 -10.86 -2.93 -11.04
C ILE A 61 -11.29 -1.54 -11.48
N PHE A 62 -11.83 -0.74 -10.54
CA PHE A 62 -12.21 0.64 -10.75
C PHE A 62 -11.52 1.55 -9.73
N LEU A 63 -10.98 2.67 -10.19
CA LEU A 63 -10.46 3.75 -9.33
C LEU A 63 -11.29 5.01 -9.59
N ALA A 64 -11.98 5.51 -8.57
CA ALA A 64 -12.89 6.66 -8.66
C ALA A 64 -13.87 6.52 -9.85
N GLY A 65 -14.48 5.35 -10.00
CA GLY A 65 -15.41 5.02 -11.07
C GLY A 65 -14.76 4.72 -12.44
N GLN A 66 -13.46 4.95 -12.60
CA GLN A 66 -12.75 4.67 -13.85
C GLN A 66 -12.22 3.24 -13.89
N ALA A 67 -12.58 2.46 -14.91
CA ALA A 67 -12.06 1.10 -15.09
C ALA A 67 -10.54 1.11 -15.39
N LEU A 68 -9.81 0.20 -14.74
CA LEU A 68 -8.35 0.06 -14.88
C LEU A 68 -7.94 -1.13 -15.77
N HIS A 69 -8.88 -1.89 -16.33
CA HIS A 69 -8.54 -3.01 -17.21
C HIS A 69 -7.73 -2.54 -18.43
N GLY A 70 -6.61 -3.21 -18.71
CA GLY A 70 -5.69 -2.84 -19.80
C GLY A 70 -4.92 -1.53 -19.59
N VAL A 71 -5.13 -0.82 -18.47
CA VAL A 71 -4.41 0.41 -18.15
C VAL A 71 -3.02 0.07 -17.60
N ARG A 72 -1.96 0.52 -18.31
CA ARG A 72 -0.56 0.29 -17.95
C ARG A 72 -0.18 1.00 -16.64
N SER A 73 0.77 0.47 -15.88
CA SER A 73 1.20 0.94 -14.56
C SER A 73 1.49 2.47 -14.53
N HIS A 74 2.26 3.00 -15.48
CA HIS A 74 2.56 4.45 -15.54
C HIS A 74 1.31 5.33 -15.71
N ARG A 75 0.26 4.82 -16.36
CA ARG A 75 -1.03 5.50 -16.48
C ARG A 75 -1.84 5.37 -15.21
N ARG A 76 -1.78 4.22 -14.49
CA ARG A 76 -2.41 4.07 -13.17
C ARG A 76 -1.79 5.03 -12.15
N ALA A 77 -0.46 5.20 -12.16
CA ALA A 77 0.20 6.26 -11.39
C ALA A 77 -0.32 7.64 -11.78
N ALA A 78 -0.48 7.88 -13.11
CA ALA A 78 -1.10 9.10 -13.59
C ALA A 78 -2.58 9.21 -13.21
N LEU A 79 -3.33 8.17 -12.92
CA LEU A 79 -4.70 8.17 -12.40
C LEU A 79 -4.78 8.34 -10.87
N GLY A 80 -3.66 8.38 -10.16
CA GLY A 80 -3.59 8.66 -8.73
C GLY A 80 -3.25 7.47 -7.87
N ILE A 81 -2.64 6.42 -8.39
CA ILE A 81 -2.07 5.34 -7.59
C ILE A 81 -0.60 5.67 -7.29
N GLY A 82 -0.27 5.86 -6.01
CA GLY A 82 1.09 5.88 -5.50
C GLY A 82 1.44 4.48 -4.99
N TRP A 83 2.57 3.92 -5.41
CA TRP A 83 2.96 2.58 -5.04
C TRP A 83 4.38 2.53 -4.52
N VAL A 84 4.54 1.91 -3.35
CA VAL A 84 5.82 1.61 -2.70
C VAL A 84 5.94 0.09 -2.63
N PRO A 85 6.69 -0.55 -3.52
CA PRO A 85 6.94 -1.98 -3.48
C PRO A 85 7.93 -2.34 -2.37
N GLN A 86 7.98 -3.62 -1.98
CA GLN A 86 8.85 -4.15 -0.94
C GLN A 86 10.34 -3.81 -1.16
N GLU A 87 10.81 -3.81 -2.40
CA GLU A 87 12.21 -3.52 -2.77
C GLU A 87 12.58 -2.03 -2.77
N ARG A 88 11.71 -1.11 -2.30
CA ARG A 88 11.90 0.35 -2.23
C ARG A 88 12.05 1.04 -3.59
N ASN A 89 12.75 0.47 -4.57
CA ASN A 89 12.94 0.91 -5.94
C ASN A 89 13.30 2.40 -6.11
N ILE A 90 14.22 2.93 -5.27
CA ILE A 90 14.74 4.29 -5.40
C ILE A 90 15.77 4.39 -6.53
N PHE A 91 15.94 5.58 -7.11
CA PHE A 91 17.00 5.85 -8.07
C PHE A 91 18.33 6.05 -7.33
N LYS A 92 19.12 4.97 -7.21
CA LYS A 92 20.35 4.95 -6.39
C LYS A 92 21.41 5.95 -6.86
N SER A 93 21.48 6.26 -8.17
CA SER A 93 22.42 7.19 -8.78
C SER A 93 21.99 8.65 -8.70
N LEU A 94 20.77 8.94 -8.28
CA LEU A 94 20.25 10.27 -8.10
C LEU A 94 20.34 10.70 -6.64
N THR A 95 20.47 11.99 -6.39
CA THR A 95 20.35 12.58 -5.05
C THR A 95 18.91 12.42 -4.51
N VAL A 96 18.73 12.62 -3.21
CA VAL A 96 17.40 12.66 -2.60
C VAL A 96 16.51 13.68 -3.31
N HIS A 97 17.02 14.88 -3.58
CA HIS A 97 16.25 15.93 -4.24
C HIS A 97 15.86 15.54 -5.67
N GLU A 98 16.78 14.98 -6.44
CA GLU A 98 16.51 14.51 -7.80
C GLU A 98 15.54 13.34 -7.84
N ASN A 99 15.61 12.40 -6.87
CA ASN A 99 14.64 11.33 -6.71
C ASN A 99 13.21 11.86 -6.56
N LEU A 100 13.02 12.93 -5.80
CA LEU A 100 11.70 13.54 -5.59
C LEU A 100 11.24 14.34 -6.81
N THR A 101 12.12 15.19 -7.36
CA THR A 101 11.76 16.09 -8.47
C THR A 101 11.54 15.36 -9.80
N ALA A 102 12.25 14.25 -10.03
CA ALA A 102 12.11 13.44 -11.25
C ALA A 102 10.71 12.82 -11.41
N VAL A 103 10.01 12.58 -10.30
CA VAL A 103 8.69 11.94 -10.33
C VAL A 103 7.55 12.87 -9.90
N ALA A 104 7.85 14.05 -9.35
CA ALA A 104 6.84 14.98 -8.83
C ALA A 104 5.80 15.34 -9.91
N ARG A 105 4.55 15.36 -9.51
CA ARG A 105 3.41 15.72 -10.37
C ARG A 105 2.55 16.78 -9.71
N PRO A 106 1.90 17.67 -10.48
CA PRO A 106 0.91 18.58 -9.94
C PRO A 106 -0.29 17.79 -9.37
N PRO A 107 -0.99 18.34 -8.36
CA PRO A 107 -2.22 17.75 -7.85
C PRO A 107 -3.29 17.72 -8.95
N ARG A 108 -4.15 16.70 -8.93
CA ARG A 108 -5.21 16.52 -9.94
C ARG A 108 -6.38 17.47 -9.68
N ASP A 109 -6.81 17.54 -8.42
CA ASP A 109 -7.91 18.39 -8.00
C ASP A 109 -7.35 19.69 -7.41
N LYS A 110 -7.67 20.80 -8.05
CA LYS A 110 -7.20 22.14 -7.64
C LYS A 110 -7.96 22.71 -6.44
N ALA A 111 -9.05 22.10 -6.02
CA ALA A 111 -9.94 22.60 -4.97
C ALA A 111 -9.45 22.18 -3.58
N GLY A 112 -8.66 23.04 -2.93
CA GLY A 112 -8.42 22.98 -1.48
C GLY A 112 -7.34 22.01 -0.97
N ALA A 113 -6.89 21.05 -1.75
CA ALA A 113 -5.84 20.11 -1.34
C ALA A 113 -4.46 20.79 -1.38
N ARG A 114 -3.70 20.66 -0.30
CA ARG A 114 -2.29 21.07 -0.26
C ARG A 114 -1.46 20.03 -1.05
N PRO A 115 -0.83 20.39 -2.19
CA PRO A 115 -0.08 19.43 -2.99
C PRO A 115 1.15 18.91 -2.24
N TRP A 116 1.48 17.65 -2.44
CA TRP A 116 2.75 17.07 -2.01
C TRP A 116 3.86 17.57 -2.92
N THR A 117 4.68 18.47 -2.37
CA THR A 117 5.89 19.01 -3.02
C THR A 117 7.13 18.42 -2.33
N PRO A 118 8.31 18.45 -2.94
CA PRO A 118 9.56 18.08 -2.27
C PRO A 118 9.76 18.84 -0.94
N GLN A 119 9.39 20.13 -0.88
CA GLN A 119 9.49 20.90 0.35
C GLN A 119 8.60 20.33 1.46
N ARG A 120 7.36 19.99 1.15
CA ARG A 120 6.43 19.43 2.12
C ARG A 120 6.85 18.01 2.58
N VAL A 121 7.46 17.24 1.69
CA VAL A 121 8.08 15.95 2.03
C VAL A 121 9.22 16.13 3.04
N TYR A 122 10.04 17.16 2.89
CA TYR A 122 11.11 17.47 3.86
C TYR A 122 10.57 17.86 5.24
N GLU A 123 9.40 18.49 5.30
CA GLU A 123 8.70 18.76 6.57
C GLU A 123 8.17 17.49 7.24
N LEU A 124 7.77 16.49 6.42
CA LEU A 124 7.33 15.18 6.91
C LEU A 124 8.50 14.28 7.32
N PHE A 125 9.61 14.33 6.57
CA PHE A 125 10.82 13.54 6.78
C PHE A 125 12.06 14.43 6.93
N PRO A 126 12.33 15.00 8.12
CA PRO A 126 13.48 15.90 8.35
C PRO A 126 14.83 15.26 8.00
N ARG A 127 14.98 13.94 8.21
CA ARG A 127 16.20 13.19 7.82
C ARG A 127 16.47 13.30 6.33
N LEU A 128 15.45 13.26 5.47
CA LEU A 128 15.62 13.48 4.03
C LEU A 128 15.99 14.92 3.69
N ALA A 129 15.53 15.88 4.49
CA ALA A 129 15.93 17.27 4.34
C ALA A 129 17.44 17.48 4.58
N GLU A 130 18.00 16.80 5.59
CA GLU A 130 19.43 16.84 5.91
C GLU A 130 20.28 16.16 4.81
N ARG A 131 19.71 15.24 4.07
CA ARG A 131 20.34 14.42 3.04
C ARG A 131 19.99 14.83 1.61
N LYS A 132 19.49 16.05 1.38
CA LYS A 132 19.00 16.52 0.05
C LYS A 132 19.97 16.24 -1.10
N THR A 133 21.26 16.42 -0.87
CA THR A 133 22.33 16.28 -1.85
C THR A 133 23.02 14.92 -1.82
N SER A 134 22.66 14.04 -0.87
CA SER A 134 23.21 12.68 -0.79
C SER A 134 22.61 11.81 -1.89
N LEU A 135 23.43 10.97 -2.51
CA LEU A 135 22.97 9.96 -3.46
C LEU A 135 22.15 8.86 -2.76
N GLY A 136 21.25 8.22 -3.48
CA GLY A 136 20.48 7.09 -2.96
C GLY A 136 21.33 5.94 -2.42
N THR A 137 22.55 5.74 -2.96
CA THR A 137 23.53 4.77 -2.47
C THR A 137 24.14 5.13 -1.12
N GLN A 138 24.08 6.39 -0.70
CA GLN A 138 24.65 6.90 0.55
C GLN A 138 23.64 6.90 1.70
N LEU A 139 22.41 6.50 1.43
CA LEU A 139 21.32 6.45 2.40
C LEU A 139 21.33 5.11 3.16
N SER A 140 21.02 5.18 4.45
CA SER A 140 20.67 3.99 5.24
C SER A 140 19.39 3.33 4.72
N GLY A 141 19.16 2.06 5.05
CA GLY A 141 17.93 1.36 4.66
C GLY A 141 16.65 2.08 5.08
N GLY A 142 16.64 2.70 6.25
CA GLY A 142 15.50 3.50 6.73
C GLY A 142 15.29 4.80 5.94
N GLU A 143 16.37 5.52 5.62
CA GLU A 143 16.30 6.71 4.77
C GLU A 143 15.85 6.38 3.34
N GLN A 144 16.31 5.23 2.80
CA GLN A 144 15.83 4.74 1.50
C GLN A 144 14.33 4.43 1.52
N GLN A 145 13.82 3.85 2.61
CA GLN A 145 12.40 3.58 2.78
C GLN A 145 11.58 4.86 2.89
N MET A 146 12.04 5.83 3.69
CA MET A 146 11.43 7.16 3.76
C MET A 146 11.41 7.82 2.37
N LEU A 147 12.50 7.71 1.61
CA LEU A 147 12.57 8.24 0.24
C LEU A 147 11.60 7.53 -0.71
N ALA A 148 11.42 6.20 -0.59
CA ALA A 148 10.45 5.46 -1.40
C ALA A 148 9.01 5.93 -1.14
N VAL A 149 8.62 6.09 0.13
CA VAL A 149 7.32 6.65 0.51
C VAL A 149 7.18 8.11 0.03
N ALA A 150 8.22 8.92 0.22
CA ALA A 150 8.26 10.30 -0.22
C ALA A 150 8.04 10.45 -1.75
N ARG A 151 8.66 9.58 -2.54
CA ARG A 151 8.47 9.54 -4.00
C ARG A 151 7.04 9.18 -4.40
N ALA A 152 6.39 8.29 -3.67
CA ALA A 152 4.99 7.98 -3.91
C ALA A 152 4.07 9.17 -3.55
N LEU A 153 4.37 9.92 -2.49
CA LEU A 153 3.62 11.11 -2.09
C LEU A 153 3.72 12.26 -3.10
N VAL A 154 4.92 12.57 -3.63
CA VAL A 154 5.07 13.67 -4.61
C VAL A 154 4.41 13.39 -5.97
N LEU A 155 3.89 12.18 -6.20
CA LEU A 155 2.97 11.88 -7.30
C LEU A 155 1.58 12.50 -7.07
N ASN A 156 1.29 13.01 -5.88
CA ASN A 156 -0.02 13.48 -5.45
C ASN A 156 -1.11 12.40 -5.64
N PRO A 157 -0.94 11.23 -5.00
CA PRO A 157 -1.85 10.09 -5.21
C PRO A 157 -3.21 10.32 -4.54
N ARG A 158 -4.24 9.62 -5.02
CA ARG A 158 -5.53 9.41 -4.33
C ARG A 158 -5.50 8.15 -3.46
N LEU A 159 -4.77 7.13 -3.93
CA LEU A 159 -4.58 5.85 -3.27
C LEU A 159 -3.10 5.55 -3.12
N LEU A 160 -2.65 5.29 -1.89
CA LEU A 160 -1.29 4.87 -1.58
C LEU A 160 -1.25 3.37 -1.31
N LEU A 161 -0.44 2.65 -2.06
CA LEU A 161 -0.18 1.22 -1.88
C LEU A 161 1.20 1.06 -1.23
N LEU A 162 1.25 0.43 -0.06
CA LEU A 162 2.47 0.20 0.71
C LEU A 162 2.66 -1.30 0.94
N ASP A 163 3.72 -1.87 0.36
CA ASP A 163 4.04 -3.29 0.49
C ASP A 163 5.19 -3.48 1.48
N GLU A 164 4.88 -3.99 2.66
CA GLU A 164 5.79 -4.24 3.78
C GLU A 164 6.74 -3.07 4.08
N PRO A 165 6.20 -1.84 4.26
CA PRO A 165 7.03 -0.64 4.37
C PRO A 165 7.93 -0.60 5.60
N LEU A 166 7.71 -1.47 6.60
CA LEU A 166 8.43 -1.50 7.86
C LEU A 166 9.49 -2.61 7.94
N GLU A 167 9.52 -3.50 6.93
CA GLU A 167 10.39 -4.68 6.95
C GLU A 167 11.88 -4.32 6.99
N GLY A 168 12.63 -5.01 7.86
CA GLY A 168 14.07 -4.86 7.98
C GLY A 168 14.56 -3.51 8.50
N LEU A 169 13.68 -2.72 9.13
CA LEU A 169 14.02 -1.41 9.69
C LEU A 169 14.29 -1.47 11.19
N ALA A 170 15.20 -0.61 11.66
CA ALA A 170 15.43 -0.43 13.10
C ALA A 170 14.16 0.12 13.77
N PRO A 171 13.88 -0.26 15.06
CA PRO A 171 12.64 0.12 15.75
C PRO A 171 12.34 1.63 15.76
N ILE A 172 13.38 2.45 15.89
CA ILE A 172 13.21 3.91 15.87
C ILE A 172 12.72 4.41 14.51
N ILE A 173 13.21 3.83 13.42
CA ILE A 173 12.81 4.19 12.06
C ILE A 173 11.37 3.70 11.78
N VAL A 174 11.02 2.49 12.26
CA VAL A 174 9.64 1.98 12.19
C VAL A 174 8.66 2.98 12.83
N GLN A 175 9.00 3.48 14.03
CA GLN A 175 8.14 4.46 14.72
C GLN A 175 8.02 5.80 13.96
N GLU A 176 9.13 6.30 13.40
CA GLU A 176 9.15 7.53 12.61
C GLU A 176 8.27 7.36 11.35
N LEU A 177 8.45 6.26 10.62
CA LEU A 177 7.72 5.99 9.40
C LEU A 177 6.22 5.79 9.64
N LEU A 178 5.86 5.02 10.68
CA LEU A 178 4.46 4.84 11.09
C LEU A 178 3.78 6.16 11.47
N ARG A 179 4.48 7.04 12.20
CA ARG A 179 3.95 8.39 12.54
C ARG A 179 3.73 9.21 11.28
N ALA A 180 4.69 9.17 10.33
CA ALA A 180 4.57 9.89 9.07
C ALA A 180 3.38 9.37 8.24
N ILE A 181 3.25 8.05 8.07
CA ILE A 181 2.13 7.42 7.35
C ILE A 181 0.80 7.75 8.05
N ALA A 182 0.72 7.61 9.37
CA ALA A 182 -0.48 7.94 10.15
C ALA A 182 -0.88 9.42 10.02
N ARG A 183 0.10 10.33 9.97
CA ARG A 183 -0.15 11.76 9.73
C ARG A 183 -0.73 11.99 8.34
N VAL A 184 -0.13 11.40 7.31
CA VAL A 184 -0.60 11.52 5.92
C VAL A 184 -2.05 11.01 5.77
N ILE A 185 -2.38 9.88 6.39
CA ILE A 185 -3.72 9.30 6.36
C ILE A 185 -4.72 10.21 7.08
N ARG A 186 -4.44 10.56 8.35
CA ARG A 186 -5.40 11.28 9.21
C ARG A 186 -5.56 12.75 8.86
N ASP A 187 -4.44 13.45 8.65
CA ASP A 187 -4.45 14.90 8.49
C ASP A 187 -4.74 15.32 7.05
N GLU A 188 -4.41 14.48 6.08
CA GLU A 188 -4.57 14.75 4.65
C GLU A 188 -5.71 13.94 4.00
N GLY A 189 -6.34 13.02 4.75
CA GLY A 189 -7.42 12.17 4.24
C GLY A 189 -6.99 11.26 3.07
N LEU A 190 -5.70 10.88 3.00
CA LEU A 190 -5.20 10.01 1.92
C LEU A 190 -5.65 8.57 2.16
N SER A 191 -6.28 7.97 1.16
CA SER A 191 -6.63 6.55 1.20
C SER A 191 -5.39 5.68 1.03
N ALA A 192 -5.32 4.56 1.76
CA ALA A 192 -4.18 3.66 1.69
C ALA A 192 -4.56 2.18 1.81
N ILE A 193 -3.80 1.32 1.14
CA ILE A 193 -3.72 -0.12 1.42
C ILE A 193 -2.32 -0.41 1.91
N ILE A 194 -2.21 -0.98 3.11
CA ILE A 194 -0.93 -1.26 3.77
C ILE A 194 -0.83 -2.75 4.01
N VAL A 195 0.20 -3.37 3.45
CA VAL A 195 0.56 -4.77 3.69
C VAL A 195 1.62 -4.83 4.77
N GLU A 196 1.43 -5.68 5.77
CA GLU A 196 2.45 -5.95 6.79
C GLU A 196 2.32 -7.39 7.33
N GLN A 197 3.45 -7.92 7.76
CA GLN A 197 3.50 -9.22 8.44
C GLN A 197 3.18 -9.07 9.94
N HIS A 198 3.46 -7.92 10.52
CA HIS A 198 3.19 -7.58 11.92
C HIS A 198 1.92 -6.73 12.04
N PRO A 199 0.74 -7.35 12.20
CA PRO A 199 -0.55 -6.67 12.10
C PRO A 199 -0.73 -5.55 13.12
N GLN A 200 -0.16 -5.70 14.33
CA GLN A 200 -0.29 -4.73 15.41
C GLN A 200 0.16 -3.31 15.02
N ALA A 201 1.18 -3.22 14.14
CA ALA A 201 1.71 -1.94 13.69
C ALA A 201 0.68 -1.16 12.86
N ILE A 202 -0.01 -1.84 11.93
CA ILE A 202 -0.88 -1.18 10.95
C ILE A 202 -2.36 -1.17 11.34
N LEU A 203 -2.83 -2.11 12.19
CA LEU A 203 -4.22 -2.10 12.68
C LEU A 203 -4.55 -0.81 13.45
N ASN A 204 -3.55 -0.17 14.08
CA ASN A 204 -3.73 1.09 14.80
C ASN A 204 -4.02 2.30 13.89
N ILE A 205 -3.66 2.22 12.62
CA ILE A 205 -3.78 3.30 11.63
C ILE A 205 -4.75 2.95 10.50
N SER A 206 -5.39 1.79 10.58
CA SER A 206 -6.33 1.29 9.57
C SER A 206 -7.76 1.34 10.06
N HIS A 207 -8.70 1.57 9.14
CA HIS A 207 -10.14 1.55 9.40
C HIS A 207 -10.70 0.13 9.26
N ARG A 208 -10.25 -0.57 8.23
CA ARG A 208 -10.65 -1.96 7.94
C ARG A 208 -9.43 -2.87 7.82
N ALA A 209 -9.66 -4.15 7.99
CA ALA A 209 -8.69 -5.21 7.76
C ALA A 209 -9.26 -6.26 6.80
N LEU A 210 -8.42 -6.75 5.91
CA LEU A 210 -8.70 -7.84 5.00
C LEU A 210 -7.58 -8.86 5.15
N VAL A 211 -7.93 -10.13 5.31
CA VAL A 211 -6.95 -11.22 5.45
C VAL A 211 -7.01 -12.10 4.22
N LEU A 212 -5.85 -12.30 3.60
CA LEU A 212 -5.68 -13.22 2.49
C LEU A 212 -5.07 -14.55 2.97
N ASP A 213 -5.62 -15.64 2.46
CA ASP A 213 -5.00 -16.96 2.55
C ASP A 213 -5.18 -17.69 1.21
N HIS A 214 -4.10 -18.34 0.72
CA HIS A 214 -4.07 -19.06 -0.56
C HIS A 214 -4.71 -18.31 -1.75
N GLY A 215 -4.49 -17.00 -1.82
CA GLY A 215 -5.01 -16.17 -2.92
C GLY A 215 -6.48 -15.77 -2.81
N CYS A 216 -7.15 -16.08 -1.71
CA CYS A 216 -8.55 -15.75 -1.46
C CYS A 216 -8.71 -14.86 -0.22
N VAL A 217 -9.82 -14.10 -0.15
CA VAL A 217 -10.19 -13.33 1.05
C VAL A 217 -10.86 -14.29 2.05
N VAL A 218 -10.22 -14.51 3.21
CA VAL A 218 -10.77 -15.37 4.29
C VAL A 218 -11.39 -14.56 5.42
N HIS A 219 -11.11 -13.27 5.51
CA HIS A 219 -11.74 -12.38 6.49
C HIS A 219 -11.73 -10.93 5.97
N ALA A 220 -12.82 -10.23 6.21
CA ALA A 220 -12.94 -8.79 6.00
C ALA A 220 -13.75 -8.18 7.15
N GLY A 221 -13.24 -7.11 7.78
CA GLY A 221 -13.90 -6.51 8.92
C GLY A 221 -13.25 -5.22 9.40
N SER A 222 -13.69 -4.73 10.55
CA SER A 222 -13.15 -3.56 11.23
C SER A 222 -11.75 -3.83 11.78
N ALA A 223 -10.78 -2.97 11.47
CA ALA A 223 -9.42 -3.11 12.01
C ALA A 223 -9.37 -2.92 13.54
N PRO A 224 -10.09 -1.94 14.15
CA PRO A 224 -10.21 -1.83 15.60
C PRO A 224 -10.79 -3.08 16.27
N GLU A 225 -11.83 -3.70 15.69
CA GLU A 225 -12.43 -4.92 16.23
C GLU A 225 -11.45 -6.11 16.16
N LEU A 226 -10.83 -6.32 15.01
CA LEU A 226 -9.85 -7.40 14.83
C LEU A 226 -8.67 -7.26 15.80
N LYS A 227 -8.23 -6.03 16.08
CA LYS A 227 -7.18 -5.74 17.06
C LYS A 227 -7.54 -6.20 18.48
N THR A 228 -8.81 -6.15 18.86
CA THR A 228 -9.30 -6.58 20.19
C THR A 228 -9.50 -8.09 20.30
N GLN A 229 -9.30 -8.83 19.20
CA GLN A 229 -9.50 -10.28 19.11
C GLN A 229 -8.20 -11.01 18.76
N PRO A 230 -7.20 -11.06 19.65
CA PRO A 230 -5.89 -11.65 19.35
C PRO A 230 -5.98 -13.13 18.95
N GLU A 231 -6.87 -13.90 19.56
CA GLU A 231 -7.08 -15.33 19.23
C GLU A 231 -7.61 -15.52 17.80
N LEU A 232 -8.51 -14.64 17.34
CA LEU A 232 -8.99 -14.66 15.96
C LEU A 232 -7.85 -14.28 15.00
N LEU A 233 -7.09 -13.25 15.33
CA LEU A 233 -5.96 -12.79 14.53
C LEU A 233 -4.89 -13.89 14.39
N ASP A 234 -4.53 -14.55 15.50
CA ASP A 234 -3.56 -15.65 15.51
C ASP A 234 -4.05 -16.85 14.68
N ARG A 235 -5.35 -17.16 14.73
CA ARG A 235 -5.96 -18.20 13.91
C ARG A 235 -5.92 -17.84 12.42
N LEU A 236 -6.30 -16.61 12.05
CA LEU A 236 -6.30 -16.13 10.67
C LEU A 236 -4.89 -16.06 10.08
N LEU A 237 -3.88 -15.76 10.89
CA LEU A 237 -2.47 -15.71 10.46
C LEU A 237 -1.75 -17.07 10.63
N GLY A 238 -2.47 -18.12 11.09
CA GLY A 238 -1.95 -19.47 11.20
C GLY A 238 -0.88 -19.65 12.28
N VAL A 239 -0.87 -18.80 13.31
CA VAL A 239 -0.01 -18.94 14.48
C VAL A 239 -0.56 -20.05 15.41
N SER A 240 -1.88 -20.20 15.47
CA SER A 240 -2.54 -21.32 16.16
C SER A 240 -2.80 -22.47 15.18
N ARG A 241 -2.45 -23.71 15.52
CA ARG A 241 -2.68 -24.93 14.72
C ARG A 241 -4.17 -25.33 14.69
N VAL A 242 -5.03 -24.50 14.13
CA VAL A 242 -6.42 -24.87 13.83
C VAL A 242 -6.61 -24.68 12.33
N SER A 243 -6.85 -25.77 11.60
CA SER A 243 -7.15 -25.76 10.17
C SER A 243 -8.37 -24.88 9.89
N ILE A 244 -8.17 -23.83 9.12
CA ILE A 244 -9.28 -23.09 8.51
C ILE A 244 -9.80 -23.98 7.39
N ASP A 245 -11.11 -24.27 7.43
CA ASP A 245 -11.78 -25.00 6.36
C ASP A 245 -11.82 -24.14 5.10
N THR A 246 -10.98 -24.48 4.14
CA THR A 246 -10.80 -23.76 2.86
C THR A 246 -11.87 -24.13 1.83
N SER A 247 -12.95 -24.80 2.21
CA SER A 247 -14.01 -25.25 1.30
C SER A 247 -14.83 -24.11 0.66
N GLN A 248 -14.65 -22.86 1.08
CA GLN A 248 -15.40 -21.71 0.55
C GLN A 248 -14.79 -21.06 -0.72
N CYS A 249 -13.62 -21.49 -1.18
CA CYS A 249 -13.01 -20.98 -2.41
C CYS A 249 -13.35 -21.80 -3.68
N ILE A 250 -14.24 -22.81 -3.57
CA ILE A 250 -14.49 -23.79 -4.65
C ILE A 250 -15.96 -23.79 -5.13
N GLU A 251 -16.74 -22.75 -4.88
CA GLU A 251 -18.05 -22.58 -5.52
C GLU A 251 -18.13 -21.29 -6.33
#